data_f0446f53793838b06ac71569a7aed119
#
_entry.id   f0446f53793838b06ac71569a7aed119
#
_cell.length_a   1.000
_cell.length_b   1.000
_cell.length_c   1.000
_cell.angle_alpha   90.00
_cell.angle_beta   90.00
_cell.angle_gamma   90.00
#
_symmetry.space_group_name_H-M   'P 1'
#
loop_
_entity.id
_entity.type
_entity.pdbx_description
1 polymer ?
#
loop_
_entity_poly.entity_id
_entity_poly.type
_entity_poly.pdbx_seq_one_letter_code
_entity_poly.pdbx_strand_id
1 'polypeptide(L)'
;MGELKEEEIYVNPTGNFVIGGPDGDSGLTGRKIIVDTYGGAAPHGGGAFSGKDPTKVDRSAAYASRYLAKNVVASKIAKRCLIQLAYAIGVSKPLSIYVDLFDNDENKNRHVEKLINENFDLSPRGIREMLGLNKPIYQKTAAYGHFGRVAESDGSFSWEKTDKSDVFNK
;
A
#
# COMPACT_ATOMS: atom_id res chain seq x y z
N MET A 1 9.00 12.17 15.37
CA MET A 1 8.03 13.17 14.92
C MET A 1 8.11 14.30 15.94
N GLY A 2 8.32 15.55 15.51
CA GLY A 2 8.27 16.70 16.42
C GLY A 2 6.84 16.99 16.86
N GLU A 3 6.66 17.63 18.00
CA GLU A 3 5.37 18.16 18.42
C GLU A 3 4.94 19.27 17.46
N LEU A 4 3.67 19.25 17.04
CA LEU A 4 3.09 20.32 16.24
C LEU A 4 2.91 21.55 17.12
N LYS A 5 3.25 22.73 16.60
CA LYS A 5 2.98 23.99 17.27
C LYS A 5 1.50 24.34 17.15
N GLU A 6 0.97 25.07 18.12
CA GLU A 6 -0.44 25.48 18.14
C GLU A 6 -0.83 26.25 16.87
N GLU A 7 0.05 27.07 16.34
CA GLU A 7 -0.13 27.84 15.09
C GLU A 7 -0.18 27.00 13.81
N GLU A 8 0.22 25.71 13.88
CA GLU A 8 0.17 24.74 12.77
C GLU A 8 -1.12 23.92 12.79
N ILE A 9 -1.99 24.15 13.78
CA ILE A 9 -3.24 23.39 13.97
C ILE A 9 -4.43 24.27 13.59
N TYR A 10 -5.13 23.87 12.55
CA TYR A 10 -6.33 24.56 12.08
C TYR A 10 -7.57 23.74 12.45
N VAL A 11 -8.46 24.34 13.25
CA VAL A 11 -9.74 23.73 13.63
C VAL A 11 -10.86 24.60 13.09
N ASN A 12 -11.67 24.06 12.17
CA ASN A 12 -12.78 24.77 11.52
C ASN A 12 -12.41 26.20 11.04
N PRO A 13 -11.34 26.37 10.23
CA PRO A 13 -10.83 27.70 9.86
C PRO A 13 -11.84 28.54 9.07
N THR A 14 -12.86 27.91 8.48
CA THR A 14 -13.97 28.58 7.78
C THR A 14 -15.16 28.92 8.69
N GLY A 15 -15.06 28.64 9.99
CA GLY A 15 -16.09 28.91 10.98
C GLY A 15 -16.98 27.70 11.29
N ASN A 16 -18.20 27.97 11.69
CA ASN A 16 -19.11 26.98 12.22
C ASN A 16 -19.63 26.03 11.13
N PHE A 17 -19.49 24.72 11.32
CA PHE A 17 -20.03 23.71 10.43
C PHE A 17 -21.47 23.34 10.87
N VAL A 18 -22.45 23.95 10.24
CA VAL A 18 -23.87 23.88 10.68
C VAL A 18 -24.61 22.68 10.11
N ILE A 19 -24.40 22.40 8.80
CA ILE A 19 -25.08 21.30 8.10
C ILE A 19 -24.05 20.21 7.82
N GLY A 20 -24.20 19.04 8.46
CA GLY A 20 -23.34 17.88 8.27
C GLY A 20 -24.04 16.74 7.54
N GLY A 21 -23.32 15.65 7.35
CA GLY A 21 -23.84 14.46 6.70
C GLY A 21 -24.14 14.63 5.21
N PRO A 22 -24.99 13.76 4.62
CA PRO A 22 -25.25 13.75 3.17
C PRO A 22 -25.83 15.06 2.61
N ASP A 23 -26.55 15.82 3.42
CA ASP A 23 -27.10 17.10 3.00
C ASP A 23 -26.03 18.19 2.81
N GLY A 24 -24.94 18.11 3.60
CA GLY A 24 -23.82 19.04 3.49
C GLY A 24 -22.80 18.61 2.44
N ASP A 25 -22.41 17.34 2.48
CA ASP A 25 -21.45 16.75 1.55
C ASP A 25 -21.59 15.23 1.51
N SER A 26 -21.92 14.69 0.34
CA SER A 26 -21.99 13.24 0.12
C SER A 26 -20.63 12.69 -0.29
N GLY A 27 -20.04 11.84 0.56
CA GLY A 27 -18.83 11.12 0.24
C GLY A 27 -19.06 10.04 -0.83
N LEU A 28 -18.03 9.77 -1.62
CA LEU A 28 -18.00 8.67 -2.59
C LEU A 28 -16.86 7.71 -2.29
N THR A 29 -17.10 6.41 -2.52
CA THR A 29 -16.07 5.37 -2.40
C THR A 29 -14.90 5.66 -3.32
N GLY A 30 -13.67 5.55 -2.80
CA GLY A 30 -12.46 5.74 -3.59
C GLY A 30 -12.09 7.21 -3.89
N ARG A 31 -12.74 8.18 -3.28
CA ARG A 31 -12.42 9.62 -3.41
C ARG A 31 -11.42 10.13 -2.36
N LYS A 32 -10.85 9.24 -1.53
CA LYS A 32 -9.86 9.57 -0.49
C LYS A 32 -8.64 8.65 -0.56
N ILE A 33 -8.17 8.39 -1.79
CA ILE A 33 -7.10 7.40 -2.07
C ILE A 33 -5.78 7.71 -1.37
N ILE A 34 -5.46 8.96 -1.14
CA ILE A 34 -4.25 9.37 -0.44
C ILE A 34 -4.40 9.11 1.07
N VAL A 35 -5.57 9.38 1.66
CA VAL A 35 -5.88 9.04 3.06
C VAL A 35 -5.89 7.53 3.27
N ASP A 36 -6.39 6.77 2.30
CA ASP A 36 -6.43 5.30 2.33
C ASP A 36 -5.03 4.66 2.36
N THR A 37 -3.99 5.39 1.98
CA THR A 37 -2.63 4.90 1.78
C THR A 37 -1.60 5.58 2.66
N TYR A 38 -0.86 6.56 2.14
CA TYR A 38 0.32 7.13 2.78
C TYR A 38 0.18 8.61 3.19
N GLY A 39 -0.98 9.22 3.01
CA GLY A 39 -1.21 10.62 3.38
C GLY A 39 -0.28 11.62 2.68
N GLY A 40 0.20 11.29 1.48
CA GLY A 40 1.14 12.12 0.72
C GLY A 40 2.62 11.87 1.03
N ALA A 41 2.97 10.99 1.98
CA ALA A 41 4.35 10.68 2.33
C ALA A 41 5.06 9.78 1.28
N ALA A 42 4.32 9.15 0.39
CA ALA A 42 4.82 8.31 -0.70
C ALA A 42 3.95 8.45 -1.95
N PRO A 43 4.49 8.16 -3.16
CA PRO A 43 3.72 8.14 -4.39
C PRO A 43 2.54 7.18 -4.34
N HIS A 44 1.50 7.50 -5.12
CA HIS A 44 0.29 6.70 -5.30
C HIS A 44 0.02 6.50 -6.80
N GLY A 45 -0.39 5.28 -7.19
CA GLY A 45 -0.69 4.94 -8.58
C GLY A 45 -2.01 5.52 -9.11
N GLY A 46 -2.84 6.14 -8.25
CA GLY A 46 -4.11 6.78 -8.62
C GLY A 46 -5.34 5.87 -8.52
N GLY A 47 -5.16 4.55 -8.39
CA GLY A 47 -6.26 3.58 -8.30
C GLY A 47 -6.93 3.55 -6.91
N ALA A 48 -8.26 3.60 -6.87
CA ALA A 48 -9.03 3.37 -5.66
C ALA A 48 -8.99 1.89 -5.24
N PHE A 49 -9.08 1.61 -3.95
CA PHE A 49 -9.12 0.25 -3.40
C PHE A 49 -10.54 -0.21 -3.11
N SER A 50 -11.22 0.45 -2.19
CA SER A 50 -12.59 0.12 -1.81
C SER A 50 -13.53 0.22 -3.01
N GLY A 51 -14.47 -0.71 -3.12
CA GLY A 51 -15.35 -0.85 -4.27
C GLY A 51 -14.81 -1.73 -5.41
N LYS A 52 -13.51 -2.11 -5.38
CA LYS A 52 -12.91 -3.08 -6.31
C LYS A 52 -12.73 -4.43 -5.63
N ASP A 53 -13.00 -5.51 -6.36
CA ASP A 53 -12.63 -6.84 -5.90
C ASP A 53 -11.10 -7.07 -6.04
N PRO A 54 -10.52 -8.09 -5.37
CA PRO A 54 -9.07 -8.30 -5.35
C PRO A 54 -8.47 -8.80 -6.68
N THR A 55 -9.25 -8.99 -7.73
CA THR A 55 -8.73 -9.28 -9.07
C THR A 55 -8.18 -8.02 -9.75
N LYS A 56 -8.57 -6.84 -9.27
CA LYS A 56 -8.14 -5.55 -9.81
C LYS A 56 -6.78 -5.17 -9.24
N VAL A 57 -5.78 -5.03 -10.12
CA VAL A 57 -4.38 -4.72 -9.73
C VAL A 57 -4.23 -3.36 -9.07
N ASP A 58 -5.09 -2.40 -9.36
CA ASP A 58 -5.12 -1.10 -8.63
C ASP A 58 -5.19 -1.30 -7.11
N ARG A 59 -5.89 -2.34 -6.65
CA ARG A 59 -5.98 -2.72 -5.25
C ARG A 59 -4.92 -3.75 -4.88
N SER A 60 -4.90 -4.91 -5.53
CA SER A 60 -4.07 -6.05 -5.14
C SER A 60 -2.58 -5.78 -5.31
N ALA A 61 -2.16 -5.11 -6.39
CA ALA A 61 -0.74 -4.78 -6.59
C ALA A 61 -0.25 -3.70 -5.63
N ALA A 62 -1.09 -2.74 -5.24
CA ALA A 62 -0.73 -1.78 -4.20
C ALA A 62 -0.51 -2.47 -2.83
N TYR A 63 -1.34 -3.46 -2.49
CA TYR A 63 -1.12 -4.29 -1.30
C TYR A 63 0.16 -5.13 -1.40
N ALA A 64 0.44 -5.72 -2.58
CA ALA A 64 1.66 -6.47 -2.81
C ALA A 64 2.90 -5.56 -2.71
N SER A 65 2.90 -4.38 -3.32
CA SER A 65 3.97 -3.40 -3.20
C SER A 65 4.22 -3.00 -1.74
N ARG A 66 3.16 -2.79 -0.96
CA ARG A 66 3.25 -2.53 0.49
C ARG A 66 3.90 -3.69 1.23
N TYR A 67 3.44 -4.91 0.99
CA TYR A 67 3.98 -6.12 1.59
C TYR A 67 5.46 -6.30 1.30
N LEU A 68 5.85 -6.21 0.03
CA LEU A 68 7.24 -6.35 -0.41
C LEU A 68 8.13 -5.27 0.20
N ALA A 69 7.74 -4.00 0.13
CA ALA A 69 8.52 -2.90 0.69
C ALA A 69 8.73 -3.04 2.21
N LYS A 70 7.72 -3.51 2.95
CA LYS A 70 7.86 -3.81 4.38
C LYS A 70 8.84 -4.93 4.66
N ASN A 71 8.82 -5.99 3.86
CA ASN A 71 9.76 -7.11 4.01
C ASN A 71 11.20 -6.70 3.68
N VAL A 72 11.40 -5.87 2.64
CA VAL A 72 12.72 -5.28 2.32
C VAL A 72 13.25 -4.46 3.49
N VAL A 73 12.44 -3.60 4.09
CA VAL A 73 12.87 -2.79 5.25
C VAL A 73 13.09 -3.67 6.49
N ALA A 74 12.25 -4.68 6.71
CA ALA A 74 12.38 -5.61 7.83
C ALA A 74 13.66 -6.47 7.76
N SER A 75 14.15 -6.79 6.55
CA SER A 75 15.43 -7.46 6.34
C SER A 75 16.65 -6.61 6.68
N LYS A 76 16.45 -5.30 6.92
CA LYS A 76 17.50 -4.31 7.20
C LYS A 76 18.43 -4.00 6.02
N ILE A 77 18.14 -4.48 4.81
CA ILE A 77 18.90 -4.13 3.60
C ILE A 77 18.80 -2.63 3.29
N ALA A 78 17.65 -2.01 3.63
CA ALA A 78 17.44 -0.56 3.50
C ALA A 78 16.60 0.00 4.65
N LYS A 79 16.72 1.30 4.90
CA LYS A 79 15.88 2.04 5.88
C LYS A 79 14.55 2.47 5.29
N ARG A 80 14.47 2.62 3.97
CA ARG A 80 13.29 3.01 3.20
C ARG A 80 13.25 2.18 1.93
N CYS A 81 12.06 1.93 1.42
CA CYS A 81 11.87 1.22 0.16
C CYS A 81 10.59 1.69 -0.52
N LEU A 82 10.72 2.07 -1.78
CA LEU A 82 9.60 2.32 -2.68
C LEU A 82 9.58 1.22 -3.74
N ILE A 83 8.41 0.63 -3.98
CA ILE A 83 8.21 -0.37 -5.02
C ILE A 83 7.05 0.07 -5.90
N GLN A 84 7.28 0.08 -7.21
CA GLN A 84 6.25 0.30 -8.22
C GLN A 84 6.11 -0.95 -9.08
N LEU A 85 4.87 -1.39 -9.27
CA LEU A 85 4.49 -2.47 -10.18
C LEU A 85 3.66 -1.90 -11.33
N ALA A 86 4.04 -2.22 -12.57
CA ALA A 86 3.31 -1.79 -13.76
C ALA A 86 2.67 -3.01 -14.45
N TYR A 87 1.41 -2.86 -14.86
CA TYR A 87 0.66 -3.92 -15.55
C TYR A 87 0.06 -3.41 -16.85
N ALA A 88 -0.15 -4.32 -17.80
CA ALA A 88 -0.97 -4.07 -18.98
C ALA A 88 -2.22 -4.94 -18.96
N ILE A 89 -3.32 -4.42 -19.50
CA ILE A 89 -4.58 -5.17 -19.65
C ILE A 89 -4.32 -6.39 -20.50
N GLY A 90 -4.79 -7.56 -20.06
CA GLY A 90 -4.62 -8.83 -20.75
C GLY A 90 -3.28 -9.52 -20.53
N VAL A 91 -2.36 -8.92 -19.79
CA VAL A 91 -1.06 -9.53 -19.43
C VAL A 91 -1.02 -9.82 -17.94
N SER A 92 -0.85 -11.11 -17.59
CA SER A 92 -0.91 -11.54 -16.19
C SER A 92 0.33 -11.18 -15.35
N LYS A 93 1.50 -11.11 -15.99
CA LYS A 93 2.75 -10.73 -15.31
C LYS A 93 2.91 -9.20 -15.32
N PRO A 94 3.51 -8.60 -14.28
CA PRO A 94 3.87 -7.19 -14.35
C PRO A 94 4.82 -6.94 -15.53
N LEU A 95 4.64 -5.81 -16.22
CA LEU A 95 5.56 -5.36 -17.28
C LEU A 95 6.89 -4.90 -16.72
N SER A 96 6.88 -4.30 -15.54
CA SER A 96 8.07 -3.86 -14.85
C SER A 96 7.85 -3.84 -13.35
N ILE A 97 8.96 -4.05 -12.64
CA ILE A 97 9.11 -3.83 -11.20
C ILE A 97 10.20 -2.78 -11.07
N TYR A 98 9.91 -1.72 -10.35
CA TYR A 98 10.88 -0.68 -10.02
C TYR A 98 11.05 -0.61 -8.51
N VAL A 99 12.29 -0.55 -8.05
CA VAL A 99 12.67 -0.45 -6.65
C VAL A 99 13.56 0.78 -6.44
N ASP A 100 13.26 1.57 -5.42
CA ASP A 100 14.12 2.64 -4.94
C ASP A 100 14.32 2.48 -3.42
N LEU A 101 15.55 2.29 -3.02
CA LEU A 101 15.97 2.15 -1.61
C LEU A 101 16.42 3.47 -0.99
N PHE A 102 16.42 4.57 -1.77
CA PHE A 102 16.82 5.92 -1.35
C PHE A 102 18.27 6.02 -0.85
N ASP A 103 19.15 5.15 -1.30
CA ASP A 103 20.58 5.13 -0.94
C ASP A 103 21.51 5.39 -2.13
N ASN A 104 20.96 5.72 -3.31
CA ASN A 104 21.66 5.98 -4.55
C ASN A 104 22.52 4.79 -5.07
N ASP A 105 22.25 3.58 -4.62
CA ASP A 105 22.92 2.35 -5.08
C ASP A 105 22.02 1.58 -6.06
N GLU A 106 22.18 1.85 -7.36
CA GLU A 106 21.40 1.16 -8.39
C GLU A 106 21.63 -0.35 -8.45
N ASN A 107 22.83 -0.83 -8.10
CA ASN A 107 23.10 -2.27 -8.11
C ASN A 107 22.30 -2.97 -7.01
N LYS A 108 22.16 -2.33 -5.88
CA LYS A 108 21.34 -2.81 -4.77
C LYS A 108 19.85 -2.78 -5.11
N ASN A 109 19.36 -1.72 -5.77
CA ASN A 109 18.00 -1.64 -6.27
C ASN A 109 17.71 -2.82 -7.23
N ARG A 110 18.57 -3.04 -8.22
CA ARG A 110 18.45 -4.16 -9.18
C ARG A 110 18.56 -5.53 -8.52
N HIS A 111 19.37 -5.66 -7.47
CA HIS A 111 19.45 -6.90 -6.71
C HIS A 111 18.11 -7.21 -6.03
N VAL A 112 17.49 -6.23 -5.38
CA VAL A 112 16.16 -6.39 -4.76
C VAL A 112 15.08 -6.68 -5.82
N GLU A 113 15.09 -6.00 -6.97
CA GLU A 113 14.19 -6.29 -8.09
C GLU A 113 14.30 -7.75 -8.55
N LYS A 114 15.54 -8.24 -8.69
CA LYS A 114 15.81 -9.64 -9.05
C LYS A 114 15.25 -10.61 -8.02
N LEU A 115 15.51 -10.37 -6.72
CA LEU A 115 14.99 -11.21 -5.65
C LEU A 115 13.46 -11.23 -5.63
N ILE A 116 12.80 -10.11 -5.91
CA ILE A 116 11.35 -10.04 -6.03
C ILE A 116 10.85 -10.89 -7.19
N ASN A 117 11.45 -10.76 -8.37
CA ASN A 117 11.08 -11.53 -9.56
C ASN A 117 11.25 -13.05 -9.39
N GLU A 118 12.29 -13.47 -8.67
CA GLU A 118 12.61 -14.88 -8.49
C GLU A 118 11.76 -15.57 -7.40
N ASN A 119 11.29 -14.82 -6.41
CA ASN A 119 10.68 -15.41 -5.22
C ASN A 119 9.17 -15.14 -5.07
N PHE A 120 8.59 -14.24 -5.89
CA PHE A 120 7.17 -13.86 -5.76
C PHE A 120 6.43 -13.95 -7.09
N ASP A 121 5.29 -14.64 -7.08
CA ASP A 121 4.35 -14.58 -8.19
C ASP A 121 3.48 -13.31 -8.07
N LEU A 122 3.82 -12.31 -8.86
CA LEU A 122 3.09 -11.04 -8.90
C LEU A 122 1.99 -11.00 -9.97
N SER A 123 1.57 -12.14 -10.49
CA SER A 123 0.31 -12.20 -11.23
C SER A 123 -0.87 -11.85 -10.32
N PRO A 124 -2.01 -11.36 -10.86
CA PRO A 124 -3.19 -11.06 -10.04
C PRO A 124 -3.66 -12.25 -9.20
N ARG A 125 -3.50 -13.48 -9.73
CA ARG A 125 -3.78 -14.72 -9.00
C ARG A 125 -2.75 -14.94 -7.88
N GLY A 126 -1.46 -14.87 -8.19
CA GLY A 126 -0.39 -15.07 -7.22
C GLY A 126 -0.48 -14.12 -6.04
N ILE A 127 -0.77 -12.84 -6.30
CA ILE A 127 -0.97 -11.84 -5.24
C ILE A 127 -2.15 -12.21 -4.33
N ARG A 128 -3.30 -12.60 -4.92
CA ARG A 128 -4.49 -12.99 -4.15
C ARG A 128 -4.23 -14.21 -3.26
N GLU A 129 -3.50 -15.18 -3.77
CA GLU A 129 -3.13 -16.39 -3.03
C GLU A 129 -2.11 -16.05 -1.93
N MET A 130 -1.05 -15.32 -2.25
CA MET A 130 0.01 -14.92 -1.32
C MET A 130 -0.52 -14.11 -0.13
N LEU A 131 -1.39 -13.14 -0.37
CA LEU A 131 -1.94 -12.26 0.66
C LEU A 131 -3.30 -12.72 1.22
N GLY A 132 -3.84 -13.84 0.72
CA GLY A 132 -5.13 -14.38 1.19
C GLY A 132 -6.31 -13.46 0.90
N LEU A 133 -6.28 -12.70 -0.21
CA LEU A 133 -7.24 -11.63 -0.51
C LEU A 133 -8.65 -12.13 -0.88
N ASN A 134 -8.86 -13.43 -1.03
CA ASN A 134 -10.19 -14.00 -1.29
C ASN A 134 -11.04 -14.17 -0.02
N LYS A 135 -10.48 -13.86 1.16
CA LYS A 135 -11.20 -13.90 2.45
C LYS A 135 -12.02 -12.63 2.66
N PRO A 136 -13.07 -12.65 3.51
CA PRO A 136 -13.88 -11.49 3.84
C PRO A 136 -13.19 -10.55 4.83
N ILE A 137 -12.05 -9.97 4.45
CA ILE A 137 -11.13 -9.21 5.31
C ILE A 137 -11.24 -7.69 5.15
N TYR A 138 -12.18 -7.20 4.34
CA TYR A 138 -12.19 -5.80 3.88
C TYR A 138 -12.98 -4.84 4.76
N GLN A 139 -13.89 -5.33 5.62
CA GLN A 139 -14.71 -4.46 6.46
C GLN A 139 -13.86 -3.51 7.32
N LYS A 140 -12.74 -4.00 7.87
CA LYS A 140 -11.85 -3.21 8.71
C LYS A 140 -11.07 -2.13 7.95
N THR A 141 -11.03 -2.18 6.62
CA THR A 141 -10.41 -1.14 5.78
C THR A 141 -11.33 0.06 5.55
N ALA A 142 -12.60 0.00 5.96
CA ALA A 142 -13.57 1.08 5.77
C ALA A 142 -13.27 2.32 6.62
N ALA A 143 -12.40 2.20 7.63
CA ALA A 143 -12.02 3.31 8.50
C ALA A 143 -10.50 3.31 8.71
N TYR A 144 -9.91 4.52 8.85
CA TYR A 144 -8.49 4.75 9.17
C TYR A 144 -7.50 4.21 8.14
N GLY A 145 -7.90 4.09 6.87
CA GLY A 145 -7.04 3.70 5.76
C GLY A 145 -6.69 2.22 5.73
N HIS A 146 -5.96 1.84 4.68
CA HIS A 146 -5.58 0.46 4.38
C HIS A 146 -4.17 0.11 4.85
N PHE A 147 -3.29 1.09 5.02
CA PHE A 147 -1.88 0.91 5.38
C PHE A 147 -1.56 1.42 6.79
N GLY A 148 -0.41 0.98 7.32
CA GLY A 148 0.00 1.35 8.67
C GLY A 148 -0.78 0.64 9.78
N ARG A 149 -1.46 -0.44 9.45
CA ARG A 149 -2.27 -1.26 10.37
C ARG A 149 -1.47 -2.45 10.88
N VAL A 150 -2.07 -3.20 11.77
CA VAL A 150 -1.50 -4.46 12.30
C VAL A 150 -2.16 -5.63 11.58
N ALA A 151 -1.33 -6.57 11.08
CA ALA A 151 -1.82 -7.80 10.49
C ALA A 151 -2.50 -8.68 11.57
N GLU A 152 -3.67 -9.21 11.26
CA GLU A 152 -4.47 -9.97 12.20
C GLU A 152 -4.56 -11.46 11.83
N SER A 153 -4.96 -12.30 12.79
CA SER A 153 -5.04 -13.76 12.62
C SER A 153 -6.13 -14.21 11.65
N ASP A 154 -7.18 -13.40 11.44
CA ASP A 154 -8.24 -13.65 10.46
C ASP A 154 -7.79 -13.39 9.00
N GLY A 155 -6.59 -12.83 8.81
CA GLY A 155 -6.01 -12.44 7.53
C GLY A 155 -6.20 -10.96 7.18
N SER A 156 -6.90 -10.19 8.01
CA SER A 156 -7.02 -8.75 7.83
C SER A 156 -5.65 -8.09 7.85
N PHE A 157 -5.44 -7.14 6.94
CA PHE A 157 -4.18 -6.41 6.76
C PHE A 157 -2.97 -7.34 6.53
N SER A 158 -3.16 -8.47 5.83
CA SER A 158 -2.09 -9.43 5.53
C SER A 158 -0.87 -8.80 4.84
N TRP A 159 -1.08 -7.72 4.10
CA TRP A 159 -0.03 -6.91 3.46
C TRP A 159 0.86 -6.12 4.42
N GLU A 160 0.56 -6.14 5.71
CA GLU A 160 1.41 -5.54 6.75
C GLU A 160 2.37 -6.57 7.40
N LYS A 161 2.33 -7.85 7.02
CA LYS A 161 3.26 -8.88 7.52
C LYS A 161 4.68 -8.66 7.01
N THR A 162 5.66 -9.15 7.79
CA THR A 162 7.10 -9.12 7.46
C THR A 162 7.71 -10.52 7.48
N ASP A 163 6.91 -11.53 7.16
CA ASP A 163 7.23 -12.96 7.23
C ASP A 163 8.09 -13.49 6.08
N LYS A 164 8.50 -12.63 5.16
CA LYS A 164 9.38 -12.93 4.02
C LYS A 164 10.65 -12.08 4.01
N SER A 165 11.00 -11.45 5.12
CA SER A 165 12.21 -10.63 5.22
C SER A 165 13.49 -11.41 4.89
N ASP A 166 13.55 -12.72 5.23
CA ASP A 166 14.70 -13.57 4.98
C ASP A 166 15.03 -13.75 3.47
N VAL A 167 14.06 -13.54 2.58
CA VAL A 167 14.28 -13.58 1.13
C VAL A 167 15.31 -12.54 0.70
N PHE A 168 15.36 -11.39 1.38
CA PHE A 168 16.22 -10.27 1.05
C PHE A 168 17.58 -10.28 1.78
N ASN A 169 17.86 -11.31 2.56
CA ASN A 169 19.13 -11.50 3.26
C ASN A 169 20.11 -12.44 2.51
N LYS A 170 19.81 -12.74 1.23
CA LYS A 170 20.59 -13.66 0.39
C LYS A 170 21.63 -12.93 -0.43
#